data_1fbd8fb7f3e0cba79dd85490a40af9ad
#
_entry.id   1fbd8fb7f3e0cba79dd85490a40af9ad
#
_cell.length_a   1.000
_cell.length_b   1.000
_cell.length_c   1.000
_cell.angle_alpha   90.00
_cell.angle_beta   90.00
_cell.angle_gamma   90.00
#
_symmetry.space_group_name_H-M   'P 1'
#
loop_
_entity.id
_entity.type
_entity.pdbx_description
1 polymer ?
#
loop_
_entity_poly.entity_id
_entity_poly.type
_entity_poly.pdbx_seq_one_letter_code
_entity_poly.pdbx_strand_id
1 'polypeptide(L)'
;MNWNTHSNLIGKHALFSPSSVHWLNYSTDDDSLDAIFARYKAQYSTTIGTTLHEFAEKRIRYRLRMYKTDKNNVMMYLLDKGIPMNVIDMDFLFENLFHYVNDAIGFRMEPEVILYYSENCFGTTDAIYFRDKELRIHDYKSGQTLTHIEQPLIYAALFCLEYGIKPMDISTVLRIYQMNEIIEETPAPEDIQRAMDQIIKLDKIVSKWKAEDWL
;
A
#
# COMPACT_ATOMS: atom_id res chain seq x y z
N MET A 1 6.63 -17.52 7.53
CA MET A 1 6.52 -17.47 6.08
C MET A 1 7.73 -16.73 5.52
N ASN A 2 8.28 -17.15 4.39
CA ASN A 2 9.30 -16.40 3.67
C ASN A 2 8.60 -15.62 2.56
N TRP A 3 8.86 -14.31 2.49
CA TRP A 3 8.29 -13.45 1.46
C TRP A 3 9.03 -13.63 0.13
N ASN A 4 8.29 -13.67 -0.99
CA ASN A 4 8.90 -13.64 -2.32
C ASN A 4 9.62 -12.31 -2.56
N THR A 5 10.71 -12.33 -3.31
CA THR A 5 11.51 -11.14 -3.62
C THR A 5 11.26 -10.68 -5.05
N HIS A 6 10.96 -9.39 -5.22
CA HIS A 6 10.70 -8.75 -6.52
C HIS A 6 11.64 -7.55 -6.71
N SER A 7 12.96 -7.79 -6.64
CA SER A 7 13.99 -6.73 -6.67
C SER A 7 13.96 -5.86 -7.94
N ASN A 8 13.49 -6.41 -9.06
CA ASN A 8 13.31 -5.69 -10.33
C ASN A 8 12.14 -4.70 -10.32
N LEU A 9 11.27 -4.73 -9.30
CA LEU A 9 10.09 -3.87 -9.17
C LEU A 9 10.27 -2.74 -8.14
N ILE A 10 11.42 -2.69 -7.46
CA ILE A 10 11.71 -1.63 -6.47
C ILE A 10 11.65 -0.26 -7.15
N GLY A 11 10.88 0.67 -6.56
CA GLY A 11 10.69 2.03 -7.08
C GLY A 11 9.78 2.15 -8.30
N LYS A 12 9.18 1.05 -8.77
CA LYS A 12 8.20 1.07 -9.86
C LYS A 12 6.77 1.09 -9.35
N HIS A 13 5.88 1.69 -10.14
CA HIS A 13 4.45 1.69 -9.90
C HIS A 13 3.72 0.92 -11.00
N ALA A 14 2.87 -0.03 -10.60
CA ALA A 14 2.02 -0.75 -11.54
C ALA A 14 0.89 0.15 -12.06
N LEU A 15 0.39 -0.16 -13.24
CA LEU A 15 -0.77 0.53 -13.82
C LEU A 15 -1.99 0.42 -12.90
N PHE A 16 -2.22 -0.74 -12.32
CA PHE A 16 -3.25 -1.00 -11.30
C PHE A 16 -2.62 -1.08 -9.91
N SER A 17 -1.96 0.01 -9.50
CA SER A 17 -1.36 0.08 -8.18
C SER A 17 -2.44 0.17 -7.09
N PRO A 18 -2.28 -0.54 -5.95
CA PRO A 18 -3.17 -0.40 -4.80
C PRO A 18 -3.30 1.02 -4.25
N SER A 19 -2.30 1.88 -4.43
CA SER A 19 -2.37 3.30 -4.03
C SER A 19 -3.41 4.14 -4.78
N SER A 20 -4.09 3.57 -5.77
CA SER A 20 -5.10 4.25 -6.58
C SER A 20 -6.29 3.35 -6.83
N VAL A 21 -7.15 3.23 -5.87
CA VAL A 21 -8.25 2.26 -5.75
C VAL A 21 -9.38 2.37 -6.79
N HIS A 22 -9.49 3.49 -7.52
CA HIS A 22 -10.60 3.74 -8.44
C HIS A 22 -10.77 2.67 -9.52
N TRP A 23 -9.70 2.00 -9.94
CA TRP A 23 -9.73 0.96 -10.95
C TRP A 23 -10.49 -0.30 -10.53
N LEU A 24 -10.73 -0.52 -9.23
CA LEU A 24 -11.60 -1.61 -8.77
C LEU A 24 -13.04 -1.49 -9.30
N ASN A 25 -13.48 -0.26 -9.55
CA ASN A 25 -14.83 0.04 -10.04
C ASN A 25 -14.89 0.22 -11.56
N TYR A 26 -13.77 0.04 -12.28
CA TYR A 26 -13.79 0.15 -13.72
C TYR A 26 -14.62 -0.97 -14.32
N SER A 27 -15.59 -0.59 -15.15
CA SER A 27 -16.22 -1.54 -16.06
C SER A 27 -15.18 -2.06 -17.07
N THR A 28 -15.46 -3.21 -17.64
CA THR A 28 -14.66 -3.72 -18.78
C THR A 28 -15.32 -3.38 -20.11
N ASP A 29 -16.33 -2.49 -20.09
CA ASP A 29 -17.01 -1.95 -21.25
C ASP A 29 -16.22 -0.75 -21.81
N ASP A 30 -16.46 -0.37 -23.05
CA ASP A 30 -15.71 0.65 -23.78
C ASP A 30 -15.63 2.00 -23.05
N ASP A 31 -16.65 2.38 -22.30
CA ASP A 31 -16.70 3.66 -21.57
C ASP A 31 -15.60 3.82 -20.49
N SER A 32 -15.01 2.73 -20.01
CA SER A 32 -13.93 2.76 -19.01
C SER A 32 -12.53 2.67 -19.61
N LEU A 33 -12.38 2.43 -20.88
CA LEU A 33 -11.09 2.28 -21.55
C LEU A 33 -10.26 3.58 -21.47
N ASP A 34 -10.91 4.72 -21.67
CA ASP A 34 -10.27 6.04 -21.56
C ASP A 34 -9.75 6.31 -20.14
N ALA A 35 -10.48 5.89 -19.11
CA ALA A 35 -10.07 6.02 -17.71
C ALA A 35 -8.87 5.11 -17.38
N ILE A 36 -8.84 3.89 -17.91
CA ILE A 36 -7.71 2.96 -17.80
C ILE A 36 -6.49 3.55 -18.49
N PHE A 37 -6.66 4.10 -19.69
CA PHE A 37 -5.60 4.72 -20.46
C PHE A 37 -5.09 6.04 -19.84
N ALA A 38 -5.99 6.90 -19.34
CA ALA A 38 -5.63 8.12 -18.60
C ALA A 38 -4.78 7.78 -17.36
N ARG A 39 -5.11 6.69 -16.67
CA ARG A 39 -4.35 6.22 -15.53
C ARG A 39 -2.95 5.75 -15.90
N TYR A 40 -2.78 5.12 -17.05
CA TYR A 40 -1.45 4.77 -17.57
C TYR A 40 -0.52 5.99 -17.68
N LYS A 41 -1.09 7.18 -17.92
CA LYS A 41 -0.36 8.46 -18.03
C LYS A 41 -0.10 9.17 -16.70
N ALA A 42 -0.83 8.84 -15.64
CA ALA A 42 -0.88 9.63 -14.40
C ALA A 42 0.14 9.22 -13.32
N GLN A 43 1.40 8.91 -13.65
CA GLN A 43 2.39 8.33 -12.73
C GLN A 43 3.24 9.35 -11.94
N TYR A 44 2.72 10.52 -11.53
CA TYR A 44 3.60 11.49 -10.83
C TYR A 44 2.92 12.19 -9.65
N SER A 45 3.35 11.95 -8.43
CA SER A 45 3.58 12.88 -7.30
C SER A 45 3.59 12.23 -5.90
N THR A 46 4.51 12.52 -5.04
CA THR A 46 4.48 13.32 -3.78
C THR A 46 5.70 13.02 -2.88
N THR A 47 6.55 14.02 -2.69
CA THR A 47 7.85 13.92 -2.01
C THR A 47 7.74 13.70 -0.49
N ILE A 48 6.70 14.24 0.15
CA ILE A 48 6.52 14.15 1.61
C ILE A 48 6.18 12.72 2.05
N GLY A 49 5.17 12.13 1.43
CA GLY A 49 4.75 10.77 1.76
C GLY A 49 5.90 9.79 1.62
N THR A 50 6.60 9.80 0.48
CA THR A 50 7.75 8.93 0.23
C THR A 50 8.83 9.08 1.31
N THR A 51 9.12 10.32 1.73
CA THR A 51 10.15 10.57 2.75
C THR A 51 9.76 9.99 4.11
N LEU A 52 8.49 10.12 4.51
CA LEU A 52 8.01 9.56 5.77
C LEU A 52 7.93 8.02 5.72
N HIS A 53 7.56 7.45 4.56
CA HIS A 53 7.63 6.00 4.36
C HIS A 53 9.06 5.48 4.45
N GLU A 54 10.04 6.13 3.81
CA GLU A 54 11.46 5.77 3.95
C GLU A 54 11.95 5.83 5.40
N PHE A 55 11.51 6.85 6.15
CA PHE A 55 11.84 6.96 7.57
C PHE A 55 11.24 5.82 8.38
N ALA A 56 9.96 5.55 8.18
CA ALA A 56 9.23 4.47 8.85
C ALA A 56 9.82 3.10 8.52
N GLU A 57 10.07 2.83 7.23
CA GLU A 57 10.71 1.61 6.76
C GLU A 57 12.00 1.32 7.53
N LYS A 58 12.91 2.29 7.60
CA LYS A 58 14.18 2.13 8.33
C LYS A 58 13.94 1.81 9.80
N ARG A 59 13.02 2.52 10.45
CA ARG A 59 12.69 2.26 11.86
C ARG A 59 12.12 0.85 12.07
N ILE A 60 11.19 0.42 11.23
CA ILE A 60 10.56 -0.92 11.33
C ILE A 60 11.58 -2.01 11.02
N ARG A 61 12.34 -1.87 9.93
CA ARG A 61 13.34 -2.86 9.49
C ARG A 61 14.42 -3.11 10.55
N TYR A 62 14.92 -2.05 11.19
CA TYR A 62 15.92 -2.16 12.23
C TYR A 62 15.34 -2.27 13.64
N ARG A 63 14.00 -2.42 13.78
CA ARG A 63 13.29 -2.54 15.07
C ARG A 63 13.57 -1.38 16.02
N LEU A 64 13.78 -0.17 15.48
CA LEU A 64 14.05 1.05 16.22
C LEU A 64 12.74 1.74 16.61
N ARG A 65 12.22 1.42 17.79
CA ARG A 65 11.00 2.04 18.31
C ARG A 65 11.09 3.56 18.31
N MET A 66 9.97 4.20 18.08
CA MET A 66 9.83 5.64 18.20
C MET A 66 9.43 6.06 19.62
N TYR A 67 9.94 7.21 20.04
CA TYR A 67 9.59 7.91 21.27
C TYR A 67 9.04 9.30 20.94
N LYS A 68 8.32 9.92 21.86
CA LYS A 68 7.81 11.30 21.65
C LYS A 68 8.92 12.33 21.38
N THR A 69 10.12 12.06 21.86
CA THR A 69 11.32 12.89 21.61
C THR A 69 11.85 12.78 20.17
N ASP A 70 11.45 11.77 19.40
CA ASP A 70 11.90 11.58 18.02
C ASP A 70 11.27 12.57 17.03
N LYS A 71 10.33 13.41 17.44
CA LYS A 71 9.70 14.41 16.60
C LYS A 71 10.74 15.32 15.91
N ASN A 72 11.80 15.73 16.61
CA ASN A 72 12.88 16.51 16.03
C ASN A 72 13.69 15.70 15.00
N ASN A 73 13.88 14.40 15.20
CA ASN A 73 14.58 13.55 14.25
C ASN A 73 13.79 13.42 12.94
N VAL A 74 12.47 13.29 13.02
CA VAL A 74 11.58 13.28 11.84
C VAL A 74 11.65 14.63 11.12
N MET A 75 11.61 15.73 11.87
CA MET A 75 11.74 17.08 11.31
C MET A 75 13.06 17.25 10.54
N MET A 76 14.18 16.87 11.16
CA MET A 76 15.49 16.97 10.51
C MET A 76 15.56 16.09 9.25
N TYR A 77 14.98 14.91 9.29
CA TYR A 77 14.94 14.01 8.13
C TYR A 77 14.16 14.61 6.94
N LEU A 78 13.06 15.32 7.21
CA LEU A 78 12.29 16.04 6.18
C LEU A 78 13.08 17.24 5.62
N LEU A 79 13.75 18.01 6.49
CA LEU A 79 14.58 19.15 6.08
C LEU A 79 15.74 18.71 5.19
N ASP A 80 16.41 17.60 5.50
CA ASP A 80 17.50 17.04 4.69
C ASP A 80 17.06 16.66 3.27
N LYS A 81 15.77 16.37 3.10
CA LYS A 81 15.16 16.13 1.78
C LYS A 81 14.64 17.41 1.09
N GLY A 82 14.91 18.58 1.66
CA GLY A 82 14.54 19.87 1.10
C GLY A 82 13.04 20.22 1.26
N ILE A 83 12.35 19.56 2.17
CA ILE A 83 10.92 19.79 2.42
C ILE A 83 10.74 20.97 3.40
N PRO A 84 10.08 22.07 3.01
CA PRO A 84 9.91 23.22 3.88
C PRO A 84 8.92 22.94 5.00
N MET A 85 9.35 23.17 6.25
CA MET A 85 8.57 22.83 7.45
C MET A 85 7.33 23.68 7.65
N ASN A 86 7.28 24.88 7.08
CA ASN A 86 6.14 25.80 7.20
C ASN A 86 4.87 25.32 6.47
N VAL A 87 4.99 24.29 5.65
CA VAL A 87 3.85 23.68 4.92
C VAL A 87 3.39 22.37 5.54
N ILE A 88 4.00 21.92 6.64
CA ILE A 88 3.75 20.61 7.26
C ILE A 88 3.31 20.78 8.70
N ASP A 89 2.15 20.22 9.03
CA ASP A 89 1.72 20.07 10.42
C ASP A 89 2.42 18.85 11.04
N MET A 90 3.53 19.13 11.76
CA MET A 90 4.33 18.09 12.41
C MET A 90 3.63 17.40 13.57
N ASP A 91 2.68 18.06 14.25
CA ASP A 91 1.90 17.42 15.32
C ASP A 91 0.99 16.35 14.71
N PHE A 92 0.36 16.70 13.62
CA PHE A 92 -0.50 15.81 12.86
C PHE A 92 0.26 14.61 12.26
N LEU A 93 1.37 14.86 11.58
CA LEU A 93 2.15 13.81 10.91
C LEU A 93 2.84 12.86 11.90
N PHE A 94 3.37 13.41 13.00
CA PHE A 94 4.18 12.64 13.94
C PHE A 94 3.36 11.62 14.72
N GLU A 95 2.15 11.96 15.17
CA GLU A 95 1.33 11.03 15.96
C GLU A 95 0.98 9.77 15.17
N ASN A 96 0.53 9.92 13.94
CA ASN A 96 0.25 8.77 13.08
C ASN A 96 1.49 7.93 12.78
N LEU A 97 2.61 8.59 12.45
CA LEU A 97 3.89 7.92 12.20
C LEU A 97 4.39 7.15 13.42
N PHE A 98 4.26 7.77 14.61
CA PHE A 98 4.66 7.18 15.88
C PHE A 98 3.88 5.90 16.18
N HIS A 99 2.56 5.94 16.03
CA HIS A 99 1.71 4.76 16.24
C HIS A 99 1.98 3.69 15.19
N TYR A 100 2.02 4.05 13.92
CA TYR A 100 2.28 3.13 12.83
C TYR A 100 3.59 2.35 13.01
N VAL A 101 4.71 3.06 13.24
CA VAL A 101 6.03 2.43 13.40
C VAL A 101 6.07 1.50 14.61
N ASN A 102 5.53 1.96 15.76
CA ASN A 102 5.58 1.18 16.99
C ASN A 102 4.68 -0.06 16.93
N ASP A 103 3.52 0.05 16.29
CA ASP A 103 2.61 -1.09 16.09
C ASP A 103 3.21 -2.10 15.11
N ALA A 104 3.77 -1.64 13.98
CA ALA A 104 4.44 -2.51 13.04
C ALA A 104 5.60 -3.30 13.69
N ILE A 105 6.39 -2.63 14.54
CA ILE A 105 7.44 -3.29 15.34
C ILE A 105 6.84 -4.27 16.34
N GLY A 106 5.76 -3.87 17.02
CA GLY A 106 5.07 -4.71 18.02
C GLY A 106 4.54 -6.01 17.44
N PHE A 107 3.90 -5.94 16.27
CA PHE A 107 3.40 -7.09 15.51
C PHE A 107 4.50 -7.83 14.73
N ARG A 108 5.75 -7.38 14.77
CA ARG A 108 6.89 -7.96 14.02
C ARG A 108 6.64 -7.98 12.51
N MET A 109 6.02 -6.93 11.99
CA MET A 109 5.72 -6.81 10.57
C MET A 109 6.99 -6.59 9.75
N GLU A 110 6.93 -6.95 8.47
CA GLU A 110 7.96 -6.65 7.48
C GLU A 110 7.54 -5.41 6.69
N PRO A 111 8.41 -4.38 6.59
CA PRO A 111 8.11 -3.17 5.84
C PRO A 111 8.44 -3.34 4.35
N GLU A 112 7.73 -2.59 3.52
CA GLU A 112 8.00 -2.44 2.08
C GLU A 112 8.07 -3.79 1.34
N VAL A 113 7.09 -4.67 1.62
CA VAL A 113 6.97 -5.95 0.90
C VAL A 113 6.20 -5.74 -0.39
N ILE A 114 6.81 -6.11 -1.50
CA ILE A 114 6.16 -6.09 -2.81
C ILE A 114 5.32 -7.35 -2.95
N LEU A 115 4.03 -7.17 -3.21
CA LEU A 115 3.10 -8.22 -3.59
C LEU A 115 2.84 -8.14 -5.09
N TYR A 116 2.88 -9.29 -5.75
CA TYR A 116 2.91 -9.37 -7.20
C TYR A 116 1.89 -10.38 -7.73
N TYR A 117 1.07 -9.95 -8.66
CA TYR A 117 0.26 -10.85 -9.47
C TYR A 117 0.77 -10.88 -10.93
N SER A 118 1.00 -9.71 -11.52
CA SER A 118 1.51 -9.57 -12.89
C SER A 118 2.24 -8.24 -13.05
N GLU A 119 2.85 -8.00 -14.22
CA GLU A 119 3.44 -6.70 -14.54
C GLU A 119 2.41 -5.55 -14.61
N ASN A 120 1.12 -5.87 -14.71
CA ASN A 120 0.05 -4.87 -14.70
C ASN A 120 -0.52 -4.62 -13.31
N CYS A 121 -0.35 -5.58 -12.38
CA CYS A 121 -0.91 -5.50 -11.04
C CYS A 121 0.06 -6.02 -9.98
N PHE A 122 0.72 -5.10 -9.31
CA PHE A 122 1.58 -5.31 -8.15
C PHE A 122 1.63 -4.04 -7.32
N GLY A 123 2.16 -4.14 -6.11
CA GLY A 123 2.35 -2.96 -5.26
C GLY A 123 3.12 -3.30 -4.01
N THR A 124 3.64 -2.26 -3.36
CA THR A 124 4.42 -2.37 -2.13
C THR A 124 3.53 -2.04 -0.93
N THR A 125 3.43 -2.96 0.01
CA THR A 125 2.75 -2.72 1.29
C THR A 125 3.65 -1.92 2.20
N ASP A 126 3.11 -0.98 2.99
CA ASP A 126 3.91 -0.23 3.97
C ASP A 126 4.41 -1.16 5.08
N ALA A 127 3.53 -2.01 5.64
CA ALA A 127 3.92 -3.09 6.52
C ALA A 127 2.95 -4.27 6.43
N ILE A 128 3.49 -5.48 6.47
CA ILE A 128 2.71 -6.72 6.35
C ILE A 128 3.24 -7.78 7.33
N TYR A 129 2.32 -8.63 7.77
CA TYR A 129 2.60 -9.76 8.63
C TYR A 129 1.69 -10.93 8.25
N PHE A 130 2.24 -12.14 8.21
CA PHE A 130 1.45 -13.36 8.08
C PHE A 130 2.01 -14.47 8.95
N ARG A 131 1.23 -14.91 9.92
CA ARG A 131 1.54 -16.06 10.78
C ARG A 131 0.24 -16.63 11.34
N ASP A 132 0.22 -17.93 11.60
CA ASP A 132 -0.87 -18.64 12.26
C ASP A 132 -2.24 -18.38 11.59
N LYS A 133 -2.24 -18.27 10.24
CA LYS A 133 -3.40 -17.92 9.39
C LYS A 133 -3.98 -16.52 9.63
N GLU A 134 -3.25 -15.63 10.29
CA GLU A 134 -3.60 -14.21 10.35
C GLU A 134 -2.73 -13.42 9.38
N LEU A 135 -3.39 -12.71 8.45
CA LEU A 135 -2.82 -11.69 7.60
C LEU A 135 -3.11 -10.32 8.21
N ARG A 136 -2.07 -9.53 8.43
CA ARG A 136 -2.21 -8.15 8.91
C ARG A 136 -1.49 -7.21 7.98
N ILE A 137 -2.19 -6.16 7.52
CA ILE A 137 -1.65 -5.12 6.63
C ILE A 137 -1.88 -3.77 7.28
N HIS A 138 -0.81 -3.01 7.45
CA HIS A 138 -0.83 -1.65 7.97
C HIS A 138 -0.42 -0.69 6.86
N ASP A 139 -1.15 0.41 6.75
CA ASP A 139 -0.96 1.46 5.75
C ASP A 139 -0.87 2.82 6.44
N TYR A 140 0.18 3.58 6.16
CA TYR A 140 0.42 4.91 6.72
C TYR A 140 0.08 5.99 5.72
N LYS A 141 -0.70 6.98 6.12
CA LYS A 141 -1.10 8.11 5.28
C LYS A 141 -0.70 9.43 5.92
N SER A 142 0.11 10.19 5.19
CA SER A 142 0.52 11.55 5.55
C SER A 142 -0.46 12.63 5.04
N GLY A 143 -1.42 12.27 4.19
CA GLY A 143 -2.38 13.19 3.59
C GLY A 143 -3.58 13.48 4.45
N GLN A 144 -4.24 14.63 4.18
CA GLN A 144 -5.47 15.06 4.86
C GLN A 144 -6.75 14.56 4.17
N THR A 145 -6.66 14.00 2.98
CA THR A 145 -7.81 13.41 2.30
C THR A 145 -8.09 12.04 2.89
N LEU A 146 -9.30 11.82 3.37
CA LEU A 146 -9.73 10.53 3.90
C LEU A 146 -9.41 9.41 2.89
N THR A 147 -8.67 8.44 3.37
CA THR A 147 -8.32 7.25 2.59
C THR A 147 -9.27 6.13 2.98
N HIS A 148 -9.68 5.37 1.99
CA HIS A 148 -10.56 4.23 2.16
C HIS A 148 -9.75 2.95 2.37
N ILE A 149 -10.39 1.94 2.95
CA ILE A 149 -9.80 0.63 3.24
C ILE A 149 -9.48 -0.20 1.98
N GLU A 150 -9.88 0.28 0.81
CA GLU A 150 -9.71 -0.43 -0.47
C GLU A 150 -8.26 -0.70 -0.80
N GLN A 151 -7.33 0.21 -0.47
CA GLN A 151 -5.92 -0.02 -0.76
C GLN A 151 -5.36 -1.22 0.00
N PRO A 152 -5.44 -1.32 1.33
CA PRO A 152 -5.01 -2.51 2.04
C PRO A 152 -5.84 -3.76 1.70
N LEU A 153 -7.11 -3.62 1.28
CA LEU A 153 -7.91 -4.73 0.76
C LEU A 153 -7.32 -5.29 -0.54
N ILE A 154 -6.87 -4.43 -1.45
CA ILE A 154 -6.20 -4.85 -2.69
C ILE A 154 -4.89 -5.58 -2.36
N TYR A 155 -4.13 -5.13 -1.37
CA TYR A 155 -2.94 -5.86 -0.93
C TYR A 155 -3.29 -7.24 -0.36
N ALA A 156 -4.39 -7.38 0.39
CA ALA A 156 -4.84 -8.68 0.85
C ALA A 156 -5.21 -9.61 -0.33
N ALA A 157 -5.85 -9.07 -1.37
CA ALA A 157 -6.14 -9.82 -2.59
C ALA A 157 -4.86 -10.22 -3.35
N LEU A 158 -3.88 -9.31 -3.49
CA LEU A 158 -2.57 -9.62 -4.09
C LEU A 158 -1.83 -10.70 -3.30
N PHE A 159 -1.85 -10.63 -1.96
CA PHE A 159 -1.28 -11.67 -1.11
C PHE A 159 -1.92 -13.03 -1.39
N CYS A 160 -3.24 -13.09 -1.42
CA CYS A 160 -3.97 -14.33 -1.69
C CYS A 160 -3.65 -14.89 -3.08
N LEU A 161 -3.56 -14.04 -4.11
CA LEU A 161 -3.21 -14.44 -5.47
C LEU A 161 -1.77 -14.96 -5.58
N GLU A 162 -0.80 -14.23 -5.01
CA GLU A 162 0.63 -14.57 -5.11
C GLU A 162 0.97 -15.87 -4.39
N TYR A 163 0.38 -16.09 -3.20
CA TYR A 163 0.70 -17.25 -2.36
C TYR A 163 -0.30 -18.41 -2.51
N GLY A 164 -1.31 -18.27 -3.39
CA GLY A 164 -2.32 -19.30 -3.62
C GLY A 164 -3.18 -19.60 -2.38
N ILE A 165 -3.41 -18.61 -1.54
CA ILE A 165 -4.18 -18.73 -0.29
C ILE A 165 -5.62 -18.29 -0.56
N LYS A 166 -6.59 -19.08 -0.08
CA LYS A 166 -8.00 -18.72 -0.17
C LYS A 166 -8.36 -17.74 0.95
N PRO A 167 -9.07 -16.63 0.66
CA PRO A 167 -9.46 -15.67 1.69
C PRO A 167 -10.20 -16.30 2.88
N MET A 168 -11.02 -17.33 2.65
CA MET A 168 -11.75 -18.04 3.69
C MET A 168 -10.90 -18.89 4.64
N ASP A 169 -9.64 -19.16 4.29
CA ASP A 169 -8.73 -19.98 5.10
C ASP A 169 -7.89 -19.16 6.09
N ILE A 170 -8.02 -17.83 6.04
CA ILE A 170 -7.25 -16.88 6.86
C ILE A 170 -8.16 -15.85 7.51
N SER A 171 -7.70 -15.28 8.62
CA SER A 171 -8.23 -14.02 9.14
C SER A 171 -7.42 -12.85 8.59
N THR A 172 -8.07 -11.76 8.24
CA THR A 172 -7.40 -10.57 7.68
C THR A 172 -7.73 -9.35 8.52
N VAL A 173 -6.70 -8.61 8.95
CA VAL A 173 -6.84 -7.35 9.67
C VAL A 173 -6.14 -6.26 8.86
N LEU A 174 -6.90 -5.23 8.49
CA LEU A 174 -6.42 -4.08 7.74
C LEU A 174 -6.43 -2.86 8.63
N ARG A 175 -5.35 -2.06 8.62
CA ARG A 175 -5.25 -0.88 9.48
C ARG A 175 -4.66 0.30 8.71
N ILE A 176 -5.31 1.46 8.83
CA ILE A 176 -4.84 2.72 8.27
C ILE A 176 -4.53 3.69 9.41
N TYR A 177 -3.38 4.34 9.34
CA TYR A 177 -2.95 5.40 10.27
C TYR A 177 -3.03 6.73 9.55
N GLN A 178 -4.07 7.51 9.83
CA GLN A 178 -4.32 8.80 9.18
C GLN A 178 -5.08 9.75 10.09
N MET A 179 -4.80 11.05 10.00
CA MET A 179 -5.57 12.12 10.65
C MET A 179 -5.73 11.97 12.18
N ASN A 180 -4.68 11.51 12.86
CA ASN A 180 -4.67 11.15 14.29
C ASN A 180 -5.68 10.05 14.66
N GLU A 181 -6.11 9.28 13.66
CA GLU A 181 -6.99 8.13 13.83
C GLU A 181 -6.31 6.86 13.36
N ILE A 182 -6.72 5.75 13.96
CA ILE A 182 -6.37 4.40 13.54
C ILE A 182 -7.67 3.72 13.12
N ILE A 183 -7.82 3.53 11.83
CA ILE A 183 -8.97 2.82 11.26
C ILE A 183 -8.57 1.35 11.12
N GLU A 184 -9.30 0.46 11.78
CA GLU A 184 -9.06 -0.98 11.70
C GLU A 184 -10.32 -1.68 11.19
N GLU A 185 -10.14 -2.56 10.20
CA GLU A 185 -11.21 -3.37 9.63
C GLU A 185 -10.79 -4.83 9.46
N THR A 186 -11.77 -5.71 9.60
CA THR A 186 -11.66 -7.13 9.27
C THR A 186 -12.58 -7.40 8.08
N PRO A 187 -12.07 -7.38 6.84
CA PRO A 187 -12.90 -7.55 5.65
C PRO A 187 -13.50 -8.95 5.59
N ALA A 188 -14.68 -9.06 4.99
CA ALA A 188 -15.24 -10.36 4.69
C ALA A 188 -14.40 -11.08 3.60
N PRO A 189 -14.24 -12.41 3.67
CA PRO A 189 -13.52 -13.17 2.64
C PRO A 189 -14.03 -12.90 1.21
N GLU A 190 -15.32 -12.64 1.07
CA GLU A 190 -15.98 -12.33 -0.20
C GLU A 190 -15.52 -11.00 -0.79
N ASP A 191 -15.18 -10.01 0.04
CA ASP A 191 -14.66 -8.72 -0.43
C ASP A 191 -13.27 -8.88 -0.99
N ILE A 192 -12.41 -9.67 -0.33
CA ILE A 192 -11.08 -10.02 -0.83
C ILE A 192 -11.20 -10.81 -2.14
N GLN A 193 -12.10 -11.80 -2.19
CA GLN A 193 -12.32 -12.59 -3.40
C GLN A 193 -12.79 -11.71 -4.58
N ARG A 194 -13.69 -10.77 -4.34
CA ARG A 194 -14.15 -9.81 -5.36
C ARG A 194 -12.98 -8.98 -5.92
N ALA A 195 -12.08 -8.52 -5.06
CA ALA A 195 -10.89 -7.79 -5.49
C ALA A 195 -9.94 -8.69 -6.31
N MET A 196 -9.74 -9.96 -5.91
CA MET A 196 -8.96 -10.95 -6.69
C MET A 196 -9.56 -11.16 -8.09
N ASP A 197 -10.87 -11.35 -8.19
CA ASP A 197 -11.56 -11.58 -9.45
C ASP A 197 -11.43 -10.37 -10.39
N GLN A 198 -11.50 -9.16 -9.84
CA GLN A 198 -11.33 -7.92 -10.60
C GLN A 198 -9.88 -7.75 -11.10
N ILE A 199 -8.89 -8.05 -10.27
CA ILE A 199 -7.48 -8.06 -10.67
C ILE A 199 -7.26 -8.99 -11.86
N ILE A 200 -7.72 -10.24 -11.76
CA ILE A 200 -7.57 -11.24 -12.81
C ILE A 200 -8.24 -10.79 -14.11
N LYS A 201 -9.45 -10.22 -14.01
CA LYS A 201 -10.24 -9.77 -15.17
C LYS A 201 -9.54 -8.63 -15.90
N LEU A 202 -9.11 -7.59 -15.17
CA LEU A 202 -8.47 -6.42 -15.76
C LEU A 202 -7.07 -6.75 -16.33
N ASP A 203 -6.32 -7.61 -15.66
CA ASP A 203 -5.02 -8.05 -16.15
C ASP A 203 -5.13 -8.76 -17.51
N LYS A 204 -6.12 -9.64 -17.68
CA LYS A 204 -6.36 -10.32 -18.97
C LYS A 204 -6.65 -9.34 -20.10
N ILE A 205 -7.42 -8.26 -19.83
CA ILE A 205 -7.75 -7.24 -20.83
C ILE A 205 -6.47 -6.49 -21.25
N VAL A 206 -5.70 -5.99 -20.29
CA VAL A 206 -4.48 -5.23 -20.59
C VAL A 206 -3.43 -6.10 -21.26
N SER A 207 -3.28 -7.37 -20.84
CA SER A 207 -2.36 -8.32 -21.46
C SER A 207 -2.72 -8.59 -22.93
N LYS A 208 -4.03 -8.66 -23.23
CA LYS A 208 -4.50 -8.77 -24.64
C LYS A 208 -4.10 -7.54 -25.44
N TRP A 209 -4.32 -6.32 -24.94
CA TRP A 209 -3.94 -5.10 -25.64
C TRP A 209 -2.42 -5.00 -25.88
N LYS A 210 -1.62 -5.37 -24.89
CA LYS A 210 -0.16 -5.42 -25.05
C LYS A 210 0.29 -6.40 -26.13
N ALA A 211 -0.40 -7.52 -26.29
CA ALA A 211 -0.10 -8.51 -27.32
C ALA A 211 -0.54 -8.07 -28.72
N GLU A 212 -1.52 -7.17 -28.81
CA GLU A 212 -2.05 -6.62 -30.06
C GLU A 212 -1.40 -5.27 -30.44
N ASP A 213 -0.28 -4.87 -29.79
CA ASP A 213 0.43 -3.59 -29.97
C ASP A 213 -0.48 -2.33 -29.80
N TRP A 214 -1.51 -2.43 -28.97
CA TRP A 214 -2.45 -1.32 -28.71
C TRP A 214 -1.94 -0.31 -27.65
N LEU A 215 -0.77 -0.59 -27.03
CA LEU A 215 -0.14 0.27 -26.00
C LEU A 215 1.29 0.66 -26.36
#